data_067500fe8c172468e5ce2c07abfe8686
#
_entry.id   067500fe8c172468e5ce2c07abfe8686
#
_cell.length_a   1.000
_cell.length_b   1.000
_cell.length_c   1.000
_cell.angle_alpha   90.00
_cell.angle_beta   90.00
_cell.angle_gamma   90.00
#
_symmetry.space_group_name_H-M   'P 1'
#
loop_
_entity.id
_entity.type
_entity.pdbx_description
1 polymer ?
#
loop_
_entity_poly.entity_id
_entity_poly.type
_entity_poly.pdbx_seq_one_letter_code
_entity_poly.pdbx_strand_id
1 'polypeptide(L)'
;MWISLPDKPGKLGEVTTLLGQHELNISGVEMKEKTREYINFRFHLNINVLKNFTNFISELKQRDFKFKIIRHENKKRNAFTQKIFKYFKKN
;
A
#
# COMPACT_ATOMS: atom_id res chain seq x y z
N MET A 1 -4.54 0.69 0.35
CA MET A 1 -3.57 -0.38 0.64
C MET A 1 -3.47 -0.62 2.14
N TRP A 2 -3.56 -1.85 2.56
CA TRP A 2 -3.42 -2.22 3.96
C TRP A 2 -2.04 -2.79 4.20
N ILE A 3 -1.41 -2.35 5.27
CA ILE A 3 -0.14 -2.91 5.69
C ILE A 3 -0.25 -3.25 7.17
N SER A 4 0.06 -4.50 7.51
CA SER A 4 0.12 -4.95 8.90
C SER A 4 1.54 -4.84 9.39
N LEU A 5 1.76 -4.01 10.38
CA LEU A 5 3.09 -3.77 10.92
C LEU A 5 3.19 -4.34 12.34
N PRO A 6 4.33 -4.97 12.68
CA PRO A 6 4.59 -5.30 14.07
C PRO A 6 4.53 -4.03 14.92
N ASP A 7 3.95 -4.15 16.11
CA ASP A 7 3.85 -3.02 17.03
C ASP A 7 5.22 -2.82 17.72
N LYS A 8 6.16 -2.31 16.94
CA LYS A 8 7.52 -2.04 17.38
C LYS A 8 7.95 -0.68 16.91
N PRO A 9 8.78 0.04 17.67
CA PRO A 9 9.29 1.34 17.24
C PRO A 9 9.98 1.24 15.88
N GLY A 10 9.76 2.23 15.04
CA GLY A 10 10.43 2.36 13.76
C GLY A 10 9.80 1.62 12.59
N LYS A 11 8.81 0.76 12.80
CA LYS A 11 8.23 0.00 11.69
C LYS A 11 7.43 0.88 10.75
N LEU A 12 6.62 1.79 11.27
CA LEU A 12 5.91 2.73 10.42
C LEU A 12 6.87 3.64 9.67
N GLY A 13 7.93 4.09 10.34
CA GLY A 13 8.97 4.90 9.71
C GLY A 13 9.67 4.15 8.58
N GLU A 14 9.91 2.86 8.75
CA GLU A 14 10.51 2.03 7.69
C GLU A 14 9.63 2.02 6.44
N VAL A 15 8.34 1.82 6.60
CA VAL A 15 7.41 1.79 5.46
C VAL A 15 7.30 3.15 4.79
N THR A 16 7.18 4.21 5.57
CA THR A 16 7.07 5.56 4.99
C THR A 16 8.36 5.96 4.27
N THR A 17 9.51 5.53 4.78
CA THR A 17 10.79 5.75 4.11
C THR A 17 10.82 5.03 2.76
N LEU A 18 10.36 3.78 2.73
CA LEU A 18 10.27 3.03 1.48
C LEU A 18 9.35 3.70 0.46
N LEU A 19 8.21 4.20 0.92
CA LEU A 19 7.31 4.91 0.04
C LEU A 19 7.99 6.12 -0.60
N GLY A 20 8.75 6.88 0.19
CA GLY A 20 9.50 8.02 -0.33
C GLY A 20 10.58 7.61 -1.30
N GLN A 21 11.31 6.53 -1.01
CA GLN A 21 12.36 6.03 -1.89
C GLN A 21 11.83 5.60 -3.25
N HIS A 22 10.60 5.10 -3.30
CA HIS A 22 9.95 4.71 -4.55
C HIS A 22 9.10 5.82 -5.14
N GLU A 23 9.24 7.03 -4.61
CA GLU A 23 8.55 8.23 -5.13
C GLU A 23 7.03 8.09 -5.14
N LEU A 24 6.50 7.45 -4.12
CA LEU A 24 5.06 7.30 -3.94
C LEU A 24 4.56 8.33 -2.93
N ASN A 25 3.54 9.07 -3.33
CA ASN A 25 2.92 10.05 -2.46
C ASN A 25 1.88 9.42 -1.56
N ILE A 26 1.96 9.74 -0.29
CA ILE A 26 0.94 9.33 0.68
C ILE A 26 -0.06 10.47 0.80
N SER A 27 -1.33 10.19 0.46
CA SER A 27 -2.39 11.16 0.65
C SER A 27 -3.12 10.98 1.98
N GLY A 28 -2.93 9.86 2.65
CA GLY A 28 -3.50 9.64 3.96
C GLY A 28 -3.04 8.33 4.57
N VAL A 29 -3.01 8.30 5.89
CA VAL A 29 -2.70 7.08 6.66
C VAL A 29 -3.71 6.99 7.78
N GLU A 30 -4.32 5.82 7.93
CA GLU A 30 -5.27 5.56 9.00
C GLU A 30 -4.88 4.32 9.77
N MET A 31 -4.88 4.40 11.10
CA MET A 31 -4.77 3.21 11.93
C MET A 31 -6.16 2.60 12.04
N LYS A 32 -6.33 1.39 11.51
CA LYS A 32 -7.65 0.75 11.47
C LYS A 32 -7.88 -0.23 12.59
N GLU A 33 -6.85 -0.98 12.94
CA GLU A 33 -7.01 -2.02 13.94
C GLU A 33 -5.68 -2.24 14.64
N LYS A 34 -5.75 -2.44 15.95
CA LYS A 34 -4.56 -2.74 16.74
C LYS A 34 -4.80 -4.03 17.51
N THR A 35 -3.92 -5.00 17.31
CA THR A 35 -3.88 -6.20 18.12
C THR A 35 -2.69 -6.13 19.07
N ARG A 36 -2.44 -7.19 19.81
CA ARG A 36 -1.29 -7.23 20.74
C ARG A 36 0.04 -7.08 20.02
N GLU A 37 0.14 -7.67 18.84
CA GLU A 37 1.42 -7.80 18.15
C GLU A 37 1.51 -6.97 16.89
N TYR A 38 0.39 -6.57 16.32
CA TYR A 38 0.34 -5.91 15.03
C TYR A 38 -0.58 -4.72 15.04
N ILE A 39 -0.27 -3.77 14.17
CA ILE A 39 -1.14 -2.64 13.89
C ILE A 39 -1.43 -2.65 12.40
N ASN A 40 -2.71 -2.62 12.05
CA ASN A 40 -3.14 -2.57 10.66
C ASN A 40 -3.35 -1.12 10.26
N PHE A 41 -2.59 -0.67 9.28
CA PHE A 41 -2.69 0.67 8.72
C PHE A 41 -3.31 0.61 7.35
N ARG A 42 -4.10 1.60 7.04
CA ARG A 42 -4.60 1.82 5.68
C ARG A 42 -3.90 3.02 5.11
N PHE A 43 -3.17 2.80 4.02
CA PHE A 43 -2.45 3.86 3.32
C PHE A 43 -3.22 4.25 2.08
N HIS A 44 -3.41 5.54 1.91
CA HIS A 44 -3.98 6.10 0.69
C HIS A 44 -2.83 6.65 -0.12
N LEU A 45 -2.60 6.06 -1.28
CA LEU A 45 -1.45 6.39 -2.12
C LEU A 45 -1.91 6.99 -3.43
N ASN A 46 -1.15 7.98 -3.89
CA ASN A 46 -1.30 8.50 -5.25
C ASN A 46 -0.23 7.84 -6.11
N ILE A 47 -0.67 7.00 -7.04
CA ILE A 47 0.23 6.27 -7.90
C ILE A 47 0.27 6.96 -9.25
N ASN A 48 1.38 7.65 -9.53
CA ASN A 48 1.56 8.34 -10.80
C ASN A 48 2.29 7.45 -11.80
N VAL A 49 3.21 6.63 -11.32
CA VAL A 49 4.01 5.72 -12.14
C VAL A 49 3.80 4.32 -11.60
N LEU A 50 3.17 3.47 -12.39
CA LEU A 50 2.85 2.12 -11.95
C LEU A 50 4.11 1.32 -11.61
N LYS A 51 5.19 1.52 -12.33
CA LYS A 51 6.45 0.84 -12.07
C LYS A 51 6.97 1.11 -10.65
N ASN A 52 6.82 2.35 -10.19
CA ASN A 52 7.26 2.71 -8.83
C ASN A 52 6.46 1.92 -7.79
N PHE A 53 5.17 1.78 -8.02
CA PHE A 53 4.32 1.00 -7.12
C PHE A 53 4.70 -0.48 -7.12
N THR A 54 4.92 -1.07 -8.29
CA THR A 54 5.29 -2.48 -8.36
C THR A 54 6.66 -2.73 -7.72
N ASN A 55 7.59 -1.82 -7.87
CA ASN A 55 8.89 -1.92 -7.20
C ASN A 55 8.75 -1.84 -5.69
N PHE A 56 7.88 -0.95 -5.21
CA PHE A 56 7.59 -0.85 -3.78
C PHE A 56 7.00 -2.15 -3.24
N ILE A 57 6.02 -2.72 -3.95
CA ILE A 57 5.41 -3.99 -3.55
C ILE A 57 6.46 -5.11 -3.48
N SER A 58 7.36 -5.14 -4.46
CA SER A 58 8.42 -6.12 -4.50
C SER A 58 9.32 -6.00 -3.26
N GLU A 59 9.64 -4.79 -2.86
CA GLU A 59 10.47 -4.58 -1.69
C GLU A 59 9.75 -4.92 -0.39
N LEU A 60 8.44 -4.65 -0.31
CA LEU A 60 7.67 -5.09 0.85
C LEU A 60 7.72 -6.60 1.02
N LYS A 61 7.62 -7.32 -0.10
CA LYS A 61 7.73 -8.78 -0.07
C LYS A 61 9.11 -9.24 0.39
N GLN A 62 10.15 -8.61 -0.10
CA GLN A 62 11.52 -8.96 0.29
C GLN A 62 11.77 -8.76 1.78
N ARG A 63 11.11 -7.79 2.38
CA ARG A 63 11.24 -7.49 3.80
C ARG A 63 10.22 -8.19 4.66
N ASP A 64 9.44 -9.10 4.08
CA ASP A 64 8.41 -9.88 4.79
C ASP A 64 7.33 -9.04 5.44
N PHE A 65 7.01 -7.89 4.87
CA PHE A 65 5.86 -7.12 5.33
C PHE A 65 4.57 -7.76 4.83
N LYS A 66 3.58 -7.83 5.70
CA LYS A 66 2.25 -8.31 5.33
C LYS A 66 1.43 -7.14 4.81
N PHE A 67 0.89 -7.29 3.62
CA PHE A 67 0.11 -6.22 3.01
C PHE A 67 -1.02 -6.79 2.16
N LYS A 68 -1.98 -5.93 1.89
CA LYS A 68 -3.11 -6.26 1.02
C LYS A 68 -3.44 -5.04 0.19
N ILE A 69 -3.50 -5.23 -1.11
CA ILE A 69 -3.87 -4.15 -2.02
C ILE A 69 -5.38 -4.10 -2.09
N ILE A 70 -5.93 -2.96 -1.66
CA ILE A 70 -7.37 -2.75 -1.69
C ILE A 70 -7.63 -1.64 -2.68
N ARG A 71 -8.52 -1.92 -3.62
CA ARG A 71 -8.93 -0.94 -4.58
C ARG A 71 -9.98 -0.03 -4.03
N HIS A 72 -9.79 1.26 -4.31
CA HIS A 72 -10.84 2.21 -4.12
C HIS A 72 -11.81 2.05 -5.26
N GLU A 73 -13.03 1.68 -4.93
CA GLU A 73 -14.08 1.75 -5.91
C GLU A 73 -14.55 3.19 -5.99
N ASN A 74 -14.09 3.86 -7.02
CA ASN A 74 -14.57 5.19 -7.34
C ASN A 74 -15.79 5.07 -8.22
N LYS A 75 -16.78 5.90 -7.95
CA LYS A 75 -17.96 5.97 -8.80
C LYS A 75 -17.61 6.41 -10.22
N LYS A 76 -16.49 7.11 -10.37
CA LYS A 76 -16.01 7.55 -11.69
C LYS A 76 -14.79 6.74 -12.07
N ARG A 77 -14.99 5.60 -12.64
CA ARG A 77 -13.89 4.81 -13.16
C ARG A 77 -13.56 5.27 -14.56
N ASN A 78 -12.31 5.60 -14.78
CA ASN A 78 -11.84 5.83 -16.15
C ASN A 78 -11.31 4.52 -16.73
N ALA A 79 -11.01 4.53 -18.03
CA ALA A 79 -10.56 3.33 -18.73
C ALA A 79 -9.25 2.79 -18.14
N PHE A 80 -8.37 3.66 -17.71
CA PHE A 80 -7.09 3.27 -17.11
C PHE A 80 -7.30 2.52 -15.81
N THR A 81 -8.18 3.03 -14.96
CA THR A 81 -8.50 2.39 -13.69
C THR A 81 -9.11 1.01 -13.91
N GLN A 82 -9.98 0.89 -14.91
CA GLN A 82 -10.60 -0.39 -15.23
C GLN A 82 -9.59 -1.41 -15.73
N LYS A 83 -8.61 -0.98 -16.51
CA LYS A 83 -7.56 -1.88 -16.97
C LYS A 83 -6.73 -2.43 -15.82
N ILE A 84 -6.34 -1.57 -14.91
CA ILE A 84 -5.60 -2.00 -13.71
C ILE A 84 -6.47 -2.96 -12.91
N PHE A 85 -7.76 -2.65 -12.80
CA PHE A 85 -8.69 -3.49 -12.10
C PHE A 85 -8.71 -4.91 -12.65
N LYS A 86 -8.73 -5.07 -13.97
CA LYS A 86 -8.73 -6.39 -14.60
C LYS A 86 -7.47 -7.17 -14.25
N TYR A 87 -6.32 -6.50 -14.22
CA TYR A 87 -5.07 -7.16 -13.87
C TYR A 87 -5.09 -7.72 -12.45
N PHE A 88 -5.56 -6.95 -11.49
CA PHE A 88 -5.56 -7.39 -10.10
C PHE A 88 -6.68 -8.36 -9.78
N LYS A 89 -7.72 -8.35 -10.55
CA LYS A 89 -8.87 -9.23 -10.31
C LYS A 89 -8.64 -10.64 -10.81
N LYS A 90 -7.61 -10.80 -11.58
CA LYS A 90 -7.41 -12.04 -12.31
C LYS A 90 -6.66 -13.07 -11.52
N ASN A 91 -7.00 -13.44 -10.50
CA ASN A 91 -6.36 -14.53 -9.83
C ASN A 91 -6.95 -15.12 -8.82
#